data_04fad468f909424dac88998fca398cec
#
_entry.id   04fad468f909424dac88998fca398cec
#
_cell.length_a   1.000
_cell.length_b   1.000
_cell.length_c   1.000
_cell.angle_alpha   90.00
_cell.angle_beta   90.00
_cell.angle_gamma   90.00
#
_symmetry.space_group_name_H-M   'P 1'
#
loop_
_entity.id
_entity.type
_entity.pdbx_description
1 polymer ?
#
loop_
_entity_poly.entity_id
_entity_poly.type
_entity_poly.pdbx_seq_one_letter_code
_entity_poly.pdbx_strand_id
1 'polypeptide(L)'
;MNKRLKLSCLSLFLALVICSCSSQKKYSYETVPNDPLKARIYTLDNGLKVYLTVNKETPRIQTFIAVRVGGKNDPAETTGLAHYFEHLMFKGTDKFGTQDYAAEKPLLDAIEQQFEIYRKTTDEAERKAIYHTIDSLSYEASKYAIPNEYDKLMAAIGANGTNAYTSFDVTCYTEDIPSNQIDNWAKIQADRFENNVIRGFHTELETVYEEKNMSLTQDPRKVSETMLAALFPHHPYGTQTVLGTQDDLKNPSITNIKNYYKTWYVPNNMAICLSGDFNPDEMIATIDKYFGDMKPNPNLPKLTVKPETPITEPIVREVLGPDAESVTLAWRFPGSASKEYETLQIVSQIMNNGKAGLMDINLNQQQKVLGA
;
A
#
# COMPACT_ATOMS: atom_id res chain seq x y z
N MET A 1 -52.55 48.72 17.61
CA MET A 1 -51.67 47.91 16.71
C MET A 1 -51.61 46.49 17.26
N ASN A 2 -52.16 45.58 16.49
CA ASN A 2 -52.86 44.36 16.89
C ASN A 2 -51.99 43.29 17.58
N LYS A 3 -52.51 42.77 18.73
CA LYS A 3 -51.96 41.56 19.43
C LYS A 3 -51.85 40.33 18.54
N ARG A 4 -52.60 40.23 17.45
CA ARG A 4 -52.57 39.16 16.47
C ARG A 4 -51.29 39.16 15.60
N LEU A 5 -50.67 40.35 15.36
CA LEU A 5 -49.48 40.44 14.55
C LEU A 5 -48.21 39.99 15.33
N LYS A 6 -48.22 40.12 16.66
CA LYS A 6 -47.10 39.67 17.52
C LYS A 6 -47.05 38.16 17.72
N LEU A 7 -48.22 37.49 17.66
CA LEU A 7 -48.29 36.03 17.79
C LEU A 7 -47.88 35.33 16.51
N SER A 8 -48.11 35.94 15.32
CA SER A 8 -47.68 35.37 14.03
C SER A 8 -46.15 35.47 13.81
N CYS A 9 -45.51 36.54 14.33
CA CYS A 9 -44.07 36.63 14.28
C CYS A 9 -43.35 35.67 15.23
N LEU A 10 -43.96 35.38 16.39
CA LEU A 10 -43.39 34.45 17.37
C LEU A 10 -43.48 32.99 16.90
N SER A 11 -44.57 32.62 16.23
CA SER A 11 -44.76 31.28 15.64
C SER A 11 -43.84 31.06 14.40
N LEU A 12 -43.56 32.13 13.62
CA LEU A 12 -42.63 32.02 12.48
C LEU A 12 -41.18 31.92 12.96
N PHE A 13 -40.80 32.57 14.08
CA PHE A 13 -39.46 32.43 14.66
C PHE A 13 -39.27 31.08 15.35
N LEU A 14 -40.32 30.49 15.93
CA LEU A 14 -40.25 29.16 16.52
C LEU A 14 -40.18 28.04 15.44
N ALA A 15 -40.84 28.26 14.28
CA ALA A 15 -40.74 27.32 13.15
C ALA A 15 -39.35 27.34 12.43
N LEU A 16 -38.66 28.48 12.46
CA LEU A 16 -37.28 28.61 11.90
C LEU A 16 -36.21 27.98 12.79
N VAL A 17 -36.45 27.84 14.10
CA VAL A 17 -35.50 27.22 15.04
C VAL A 17 -35.59 25.68 15.01
N ILE A 18 -36.70 25.10 14.51
CA ILE A 18 -36.91 23.63 14.46
C ILE A 18 -36.33 23.01 13.17
N CYS A 19 -36.00 23.81 12.14
CA CYS A 19 -35.41 23.32 10.87
C CYS A 19 -33.88 23.23 10.85
N SER A 20 -33.24 23.39 12.01
CA SER A 20 -31.76 23.30 12.13
C SER A 20 -31.27 22.01 12.81
N CYS A 21 -32.09 20.95 12.79
CA CYS A 21 -31.58 19.61 13.03
C CYS A 21 -30.92 19.12 11.73
N SER A 22 -29.64 19.42 11.54
CA SER A 22 -28.82 18.63 10.63
C SER A 22 -28.90 17.19 11.12
N SER A 23 -29.58 16.32 10.38
CA SER A 23 -29.56 14.89 10.68
C SER A 23 -28.11 14.43 10.52
N GLN A 24 -27.44 14.26 11.66
CA GLN A 24 -26.09 13.72 11.65
C GLN A 24 -26.14 12.35 10.97
N LYS A 25 -25.32 12.16 9.93
CA LYS A 25 -25.27 10.88 9.19
C LYS A 25 -24.99 9.76 10.19
N LYS A 26 -25.91 8.80 10.27
CA LYS A 26 -25.73 7.64 11.16
C LYS A 26 -25.01 6.54 10.39
N TYR A 27 -23.80 6.20 10.83
CA TYR A 27 -23.01 5.12 10.24
C TYR A 27 -23.40 3.79 10.88
N SER A 28 -23.64 2.77 10.05
CA SER A 28 -23.79 1.38 10.50
C SER A 28 -22.42 0.69 10.46
N TYR A 29 -22.20 -0.26 11.37
CA TYR A 29 -20.98 -1.05 11.41
C TYR A 29 -21.28 -2.52 11.71
N GLU A 30 -20.36 -3.37 11.28
CA GLU A 30 -20.32 -4.80 11.59
C GLU A 30 -19.33 -5.04 12.75
N THR A 31 -19.50 -6.14 13.47
CA THR A 31 -18.56 -6.63 14.49
C THR A 31 -18.32 -8.11 14.29
N VAL A 32 -17.13 -8.58 14.68
CA VAL A 32 -16.78 -10.02 14.66
C VAL A 32 -17.05 -10.60 16.06
N PRO A 33 -17.83 -11.68 16.18
CA PRO A 33 -18.04 -12.34 17.46
C PRO A 33 -16.73 -12.78 18.11
N ASN A 34 -16.57 -12.51 19.42
CA ASN A 34 -15.38 -12.83 20.18
C ASN A 34 -14.07 -12.17 19.71
N ASP A 35 -14.15 -11.12 18.91
CA ASP A 35 -12.98 -10.33 18.55
C ASP A 35 -12.38 -9.64 19.80
N PRO A 36 -11.13 -9.97 20.19
CA PRO A 36 -10.48 -9.37 21.35
C PRO A 36 -10.23 -7.87 21.17
N LEU A 37 -10.10 -7.40 19.93
CA LEU A 37 -9.89 -6.00 19.58
C LEU A 37 -11.21 -5.21 19.57
N LYS A 38 -12.37 -5.88 19.56
CA LYS A 38 -13.71 -5.27 19.49
C LYS A 38 -13.84 -4.27 18.34
N ALA A 39 -13.25 -4.60 17.20
CA ALA A 39 -13.22 -3.73 16.04
C ALA A 39 -14.64 -3.43 15.52
N ARG A 40 -14.90 -2.15 15.21
CA ARG A 40 -16.07 -1.72 14.45
C ARG A 40 -15.66 -1.61 12.98
N ILE A 41 -16.35 -2.32 12.11
CA ILE A 41 -16.06 -2.38 10.67
C ILE A 41 -17.14 -1.62 9.93
N TYR A 42 -16.77 -0.47 9.37
CA TYR A 42 -17.65 0.36 8.57
C TYR A 42 -17.37 0.16 7.08
N THR A 43 -18.38 0.37 6.27
CA THR A 43 -18.24 0.48 4.81
C THR A 43 -18.91 1.79 4.38
N LEU A 44 -18.12 2.72 3.83
CA LEU A 44 -18.61 3.98 3.32
C LEU A 44 -19.36 3.79 2.00
N ASP A 45 -20.12 4.79 1.58
CA ASP A 45 -20.95 4.73 0.36
C ASP A 45 -20.13 4.48 -0.92
N ASN A 46 -18.85 4.91 -0.92
CA ASN A 46 -17.91 4.67 -2.02
C ASN A 46 -17.17 3.31 -1.93
N GLY A 47 -17.51 2.47 -0.95
CA GLY A 47 -16.95 1.13 -0.76
C GLY A 47 -15.68 1.09 0.09
N LEU A 48 -15.17 2.21 0.59
CA LEU A 48 -14.03 2.23 1.50
C LEU A 48 -14.38 1.52 2.82
N LYS A 49 -13.54 0.57 3.22
CA LYS A 49 -13.66 -0.10 4.51
C LYS A 49 -12.86 0.62 5.58
N VAL A 50 -13.47 0.81 6.75
CA VAL A 50 -12.83 1.47 7.89
C VAL A 50 -12.95 0.58 9.12
N TYR A 51 -11.81 0.19 9.69
CA TYR A 51 -11.70 -0.63 10.88
C TYR A 51 -11.26 0.24 12.05
N LEU A 52 -12.09 0.32 13.09
CA LEU A 52 -11.84 1.15 14.25
C LEU A 52 -11.74 0.31 15.51
N THR A 53 -10.59 0.37 16.19
CA THR A 53 -10.35 -0.28 17.49
C THR A 53 -9.94 0.77 18.51
N VAL A 54 -10.68 0.87 19.61
CA VAL A 54 -10.40 1.86 20.66
C VAL A 54 -9.44 1.28 21.70
N ASN A 55 -8.30 1.96 21.87
CA ASN A 55 -7.36 1.76 22.97
C ASN A 55 -6.98 3.13 23.58
N LYS A 56 -7.26 3.33 24.86
CA LYS A 56 -7.06 4.61 25.55
C LYS A 56 -5.82 4.63 26.45
N GLU A 57 -4.93 3.66 26.32
CA GLU A 57 -3.72 3.60 27.15
C GLU A 57 -2.71 4.72 26.83
N THR A 58 -2.69 5.17 25.59
CA THR A 58 -1.85 6.30 25.14
C THR A 58 -2.68 7.27 24.27
N PRO A 59 -2.40 8.59 24.32
CA PRO A 59 -3.10 9.59 23.51
C PRO A 59 -2.58 9.59 22.06
N ARG A 60 -2.51 8.43 21.45
CA ARG A 60 -2.00 8.22 20.08
C ARG A 60 -2.91 7.29 19.31
N ILE A 61 -2.76 7.31 17.99
CA ILE A 61 -3.49 6.48 17.05
C ILE A 61 -2.49 5.86 16.08
N GLN A 62 -2.42 4.53 16.09
CA GLN A 62 -1.75 3.77 15.03
C GLN A 62 -2.66 3.71 13.81
N THR A 63 -2.15 4.09 12.67
CA THR A 63 -2.88 4.19 11.41
C THR A 63 -2.31 3.23 10.37
N PHE A 64 -3.20 2.63 9.58
CA PHE A 64 -2.83 1.85 8.39
C PHE A 64 -3.79 2.20 7.27
N ILE A 65 -3.25 2.53 6.09
CA ILE A 65 -4.01 2.60 4.85
C ILE A 65 -3.51 1.47 3.95
N ALA A 66 -4.33 0.44 3.80
CA ALA A 66 -4.01 -0.73 3.01
C ALA A 66 -4.72 -0.68 1.66
N VAL A 67 -3.99 -0.87 0.58
CA VAL A 67 -4.52 -1.06 -0.77
C VAL A 67 -4.37 -2.53 -1.13
N ARG A 68 -5.46 -3.18 -1.56
CA ARG A 68 -5.47 -4.60 -1.90
C ARG A 68 -4.87 -4.84 -3.29
N VAL A 69 -3.59 -4.51 -3.41
CA VAL A 69 -2.79 -4.62 -4.64
C VAL A 69 -1.31 -4.72 -4.26
N GLY A 70 -0.55 -5.48 -5.02
CA GLY A 70 0.89 -5.67 -4.78
C GLY A 70 1.55 -6.30 -5.99
N GLY A 71 2.76 -6.84 -5.84
CA GLY A 71 3.59 -7.33 -6.94
C GLY A 71 2.92 -8.37 -7.84
N LYS A 72 1.94 -9.15 -7.33
CA LYS A 72 1.17 -10.09 -8.17
C LYS A 72 0.28 -9.42 -9.22
N ASN A 73 0.00 -8.14 -9.06
CA ASN A 73 -0.86 -7.36 -9.94
C ASN A 73 -0.07 -6.51 -10.95
N ASP A 74 1.26 -6.57 -10.90
CA ASP A 74 2.11 -5.87 -11.85
C ASP A 74 1.88 -6.40 -13.26
N PRO A 75 1.88 -5.53 -14.28
CA PRO A 75 1.94 -6.00 -15.66
C PRO A 75 3.21 -6.83 -15.90
N ALA A 76 3.09 -7.94 -16.63
CA ALA A 76 4.20 -8.87 -16.84
C ALA A 76 5.42 -8.24 -17.53
N GLU A 77 5.21 -7.14 -18.26
CA GLU A 77 6.22 -6.38 -18.98
C GLU A 77 6.83 -5.21 -18.16
N THR A 78 6.39 -5.01 -16.92
CA THR A 78 6.88 -3.97 -16.00
C THR A 78 6.73 -4.40 -14.55
N THR A 79 7.41 -5.49 -14.18
CA THR A 79 7.38 -6.01 -12.81
C THR A 79 8.13 -5.10 -11.85
N GLY A 80 7.79 -5.12 -10.55
CA GLY A 80 8.30 -4.20 -9.54
C GLY A 80 7.56 -2.87 -9.46
N LEU A 81 6.49 -2.71 -10.27
CA LEU A 81 5.75 -1.47 -10.39
C LEU A 81 5.00 -1.13 -9.09
N ALA A 82 4.43 -2.12 -8.40
CA ALA A 82 3.77 -1.94 -7.11
C ALA A 82 4.70 -1.31 -6.06
N HIS A 83 5.91 -1.84 -5.92
CA HIS A 83 6.91 -1.34 -4.99
C HIS A 83 7.43 0.03 -5.41
N TYR A 84 7.71 0.21 -6.69
CA TYR A 84 8.15 1.51 -7.20
C TYR A 84 7.08 2.60 -6.98
N PHE A 85 5.81 2.30 -7.19
CA PHE A 85 4.74 3.25 -6.93
C PHE A 85 4.59 3.55 -5.43
N GLU A 86 4.84 2.59 -4.55
CA GLU A 86 4.91 2.85 -3.09
C GLU A 86 5.85 4.01 -2.79
N HIS A 87 7.09 3.99 -3.32
CA HIS A 87 8.06 5.08 -3.16
C HIS A 87 7.56 6.41 -3.72
N LEU A 88 6.92 6.39 -4.88
CA LEU A 88 6.39 7.59 -5.54
C LEU A 88 5.23 8.23 -4.75
N MET A 89 4.53 7.47 -3.92
CA MET A 89 3.49 7.99 -3.04
C MET A 89 4.02 8.99 -1.99
N PHE A 90 5.31 9.02 -1.72
CA PHE A 90 5.95 9.98 -0.78
C PHE A 90 6.39 11.28 -1.45
N LYS A 91 6.24 11.42 -2.78
CA LYS A 91 6.74 12.57 -3.54
C LYS A 91 5.76 13.75 -3.60
N GLY A 92 4.55 13.61 -3.07
CA GLY A 92 3.56 14.67 -2.94
C GLY A 92 2.45 14.63 -3.98
N THR A 93 1.69 15.73 -4.02
CA THR A 93 0.49 15.90 -4.83
C THR A 93 0.59 17.15 -5.70
N ASP A 94 -0.52 17.60 -6.27
CA ASP A 94 -0.62 18.90 -6.93
C ASP A 94 -0.65 20.08 -5.94
N LYS A 95 -0.77 19.82 -4.61
CA LYS A 95 -0.87 20.82 -3.55
C LYS A 95 0.34 20.90 -2.62
N PHE A 96 1.07 19.80 -2.47
CA PHE A 96 2.32 19.75 -1.70
C PHE A 96 3.37 18.91 -2.44
N GLY A 97 4.66 19.07 -2.09
CA GLY A 97 5.79 18.50 -2.82
C GLY A 97 6.24 19.36 -4.01
N THR A 98 5.61 20.51 -4.22
CA THR A 98 5.93 21.44 -5.32
C THR A 98 5.73 22.87 -4.88
N GLN A 99 6.54 23.79 -5.44
CA GLN A 99 6.40 25.22 -5.28
C GLN A 99 5.38 25.83 -6.27
N ASP A 100 5.28 25.23 -7.47
CA ASP A 100 4.38 25.65 -8.54
C ASP A 100 4.06 24.46 -9.45
N TYR A 101 2.96 23.78 -9.17
CA TYR A 101 2.53 22.63 -9.97
C TYR A 101 2.17 23.01 -11.40
N ALA A 102 1.63 24.20 -11.64
CA ALA A 102 1.24 24.63 -12.99
C ALA A 102 2.47 24.79 -13.90
N ALA A 103 3.59 25.27 -13.35
CA ALA A 103 4.86 25.37 -14.05
C ALA A 103 5.60 24.00 -14.14
N GLU A 104 5.47 23.14 -13.12
CA GLU A 104 6.09 21.81 -13.07
C GLU A 104 5.45 20.81 -14.04
N LYS A 105 4.12 20.80 -14.12
CA LYS A 105 3.34 19.81 -14.86
C LYS A 105 3.77 19.59 -16.31
N PRO A 106 4.02 20.62 -17.14
CA PRO A 106 4.49 20.44 -18.52
C PRO A 106 5.82 19.67 -18.60
N LEU A 107 6.72 19.85 -17.63
CA LEU A 107 7.99 19.13 -17.57
C LEU A 107 7.76 17.66 -17.23
N LEU A 108 6.88 17.37 -16.26
CA LEU A 108 6.53 16.00 -15.89
C LEU A 108 5.85 15.27 -17.07
N ASP A 109 4.97 15.93 -17.82
CA ASP A 109 4.34 15.36 -19.00
C ASP A 109 5.38 15.08 -20.12
N ALA A 110 6.37 15.95 -20.29
CA ALA A 110 7.46 15.75 -21.25
C ALA A 110 8.38 14.58 -20.83
N ILE A 111 8.69 14.44 -19.53
CA ILE A 111 9.46 13.31 -18.99
C ILE A 111 8.72 12.00 -19.28
N GLU A 112 7.40 11.93 -19.03
CA GLU A 112 6.61 10.74 -19.35
C GLU A 112 6.70 10.37 -20.82
N GLN A 113 6.55 11.34 -21.73
CA GLN A 113 6.65 11.10 -23.16
C GLN A 113 8.04 10.56 -23.55
N GLN A 114 9.11 11.11 -22.99
CA GLN A 114 10.47 10.64 -23.26
C GLN A 114 10.70 9.20 -22.75
N PHE A 115 10.19 8.84 -21.58
CA PHE A 115 10.26 7.45 -21.10
C PHE A 115 9.50 6.49 -22.01
N GLU A 116 8.34 6.85 -22.53
CA GLU A 116 7.57 6.00 -23.44
C GLU A 116 8.23 5.86 -24.84
N ILE A 117 9.02 6.85 -25.29
CA ILE A 117 9.87 6.74 -26.46
C ILE A 117 11.09 5.85 -26.14
N TYR A 118 11.77 6.10 -25.03
CA TYR A 118 12.92 5.33 -24.56
C TYR A 118 12.66 3.83 -24.53
N ARG A 119 11.49 3.41 -24.01
CA ARG A 119 11.07 2.00 -23.94
C ARG A 119 10.96 1.31 -25.31
N LYS A 120 10.59 2.05 -26.33
CA LYS A 120 10.36 1.52 -27.70
C LYS A 120 11.61 1.58 -28.56
N THR A 121 12.62 2.35 -28.15
CA THR A 121 13.86 2.53 -28.88
C THR A 121 14.82 1.39 -28.54
N THR A 122 15.37 0.74 -29.56
CA THR A 122 16.32 -0.37 -29.42
C THR A 122 17.76 0.03 -29.77
N ASP A 123 17.94 1.10 -30.52
CA ASP A 123 19.27 1.63 -30.85
C ASP A 123 19.91 2.25 -29.61
N GLU A 124 21.12 1.80 -29.27
CA GLU A 124 21.80 2.19 -28.03
C GLU A 124 22.20 3.66 -28.00
N ALA A 125 22.66 4.20 -29.15
CA ALA A 125 23.04 5.61 -29.23
C ALA A 125 21.83 6.53 -29.10
N GLU A 126 20.72 6.17 -29.73
CA GLU A 126 19.46 6.89 -29.62
C GLU A 126 18.90 6.82 -28.19
N ARG A 127 18.90 5.63 -27.56
CA ARG A 127 18.50 5.48 -26.15
C ARG A 127 19.31 6.40 -25.23
N LYS A 128 20.62 6.47 -25.42
CA LYS A 128 21.49 7.34 -24.64
C LYS A 128 21.14 8.83 -24.81
N ALA A 129 20.82 9.25 -26.04
CA ALA A 129 20.39 10.62 -26.32
C ALA A 129 19.05 10.96 -25.65
N ILE A 130 18.08 10.03 -25.71
CA ILE A 130 16.78 10.19 -25.04
C ILE A 130 16.96 10.26 -23.53
N TYR A 131 17.81 9.40 -22.96
CA TYR A 131 18.06 9.40 -21.51
C TYR A 131 18.69 10.71 -21.04
N HIS A 132 19.62 11.28 -21.81
CA HIS A 132 20.14 12.63 -21.54
C HIS A 132 19.07 13.72 -21.58
N THR A 133 18.07 13.59 -22.47
CA THR A 133 16.93 14.50 -22.49
C THR A 133 16.05 14.33 -21.26
N ILE A 134 15.79 13.08 -20.83
CA ILE A 134 15.07 12.77 -19.57
C ILE A 134 15.77 13.40 -18.38
N ASP A 135 17.09 13.23 -18.28
CA ASP A 135 17.90 13.79 -17.20
C ASP A 135 17.81 15.33 -17.15
N SER A 136 17.95 15.98 -18.31
CA SER A 136 17.82 17.44 -18.43
C SER A 136 16.42 17.94 -17.99
N LEU A 137 15.36 17.29 -18.46
CA LEU A 137 13.98 17.63 -18.10
C LEU A 137 13.72 17.38 -16.60
N SER A 138 14.25 16.29 -16.06
CA SER A 138 14.14 15.95 -14.63
C SER A 138 14.85 16.97 -13.75
N TYR A 139 16.01 17.46 -14.19
CA TYR A 139 16.70 18.56 -13.51
C TYR A 139 15.87 19.86 -13.53
N GLU A 140 15.27 20.24 -14.66
CA GLU A 140 14.42 21.43 -14.71
C GLU A 140 13.15 21.26 -13.83
N ALA A 141 12.51 20.10 -13.83
CA ALA A 141 11.37 19.79 -12.97
C ALA A 141 11.75 19.83 -11.47
N SER A 142 12.95 19.38 -11.12
CA SER A 142 13.42 19.36 -9.72
C SER A 142 13.51 20.74 -9.09
N LYS A 143 13.61 21.82 -9.87
CA LYS A 143 13.64 23.21 -9.38
C LYS A 143 12.30 23.62 -8.76
N TYR A 144 11.22 22.98 -9.13
CA TYR A 144 9.87 23.20 -8.54
C TYR A 144 9.60 22.27 -7.36
N ALA A 145 10.27 21.13 -7.27
CA ALA A 145 10.04 20.15 -6.23
C ALA A 145 10.45 20.67 -4.84
N ILE A 146 9.65 20.36 -3.81
CA ILE A 146 10.00 20.53 -2.41
C ILE A 146 10.35 19.14 -1.84
N PRO A 147 11.64 18.80 -1.71
CA PRO A 147 12.06 17.48 -1.26
C PRO A 147 11.54 17.16 0.15
N ASN A 148 11.02 15.94 0.32
CA ASN A 148 10.56 15.39 1.60
C ASN A 148 9.51 16.26 2.30
N GLU A 149 8.66 16.97 1.53
CA GLU A 149 7.62 17.82 2.13
C GLU A 149 6.57 16.98 2.84
N TYR A 150 6.23 15.80 2.33
CA TYR A 150 5.34 14.87 3.02
C TYR A 150 5.88 14.51 4.42
N ASP A 151 7.15 14.13 4.52
CA ASP A 151 7.77 13.81 5.82
C ASP A 151 7.77 14.99 6.78
N LYS A 152 8.00 16.19 6.25
CA LYS A 152 7.92 17.43 7.04
C LYS A 152 6.50 17.72 7.55
N LEU A 153 5.48 17.48 6.71
CA LEU A 153 4.07 17.61 7.11
C LEU A 153 3.70 16.59 8.19
N MET A 154 4.13 15.33 8.04
CA MET A 154 3.89 14.27 9.02
C MET A 154 4.65 14.58 10.33
N ALA A 155 5.89 15.02 10.27
CA ALA A 155 6.64 15.43 11.45
C ALA A 155 5.99 16.64 12.16
N ALA A 156 5.45 17.61 11.42
CA ALA A 156 4.79 18.80 11.96
C ALA A 156 3.52 18.44 12.75
N ILE A 157 2.81 17.38 12.40
CA ILE A 157 1.67 16.88 13.18
C ILE A 157 2.10 15.89 14.27
N GLY A 158 3.40 15.65 14.48
CA GLY A 158 3.94 14.76 15.51
C GLY A 158 3.78 13.27 15.19
N ALA A 159 3.73 12.90 13.92
CA ALA A 159 3.74 11.51 13.48
C ALA A 159 5.10 10.85 13.76
N ASN A 160 5.06 9.58 14.10
CA ASN A 160 6.22 8.70 14.25
C ASN A 160 6.06 7.47 13.37
N GLY A 161 7.16 6.84 12.98
CA GLY A 161 7.14 5.57 12.25
C GLY A 161 6.42 5.66 10.89
N THR A 162 6.46 6.86 10.26
CA THR A 162 5.98 7.02 8.88
C THR A 162 6.74 6.07 7.98
N ASN A 163 6.04 5.10 7.41
CA ASN A 163 6.62 4.04 6.59
C ASN A 163 5.57 3.44 5.64
N ALA A 164 6.03 2.55 4.76
CA ALA A 164 5.16 1.71 3.95
C ALA A 164 5.82 0.36 3.68
N TYR A 165 5.05 -0.58 3.17
CA TYR A 165 5.57 -1.85 2.66
C TYR A 165 4.70 -2.38 1.54
N THR A 166 5.34 -3.05 0.59
CA THR A 166 4.68 -3.78 -0.49
C THR A 166 4.95 -5.27 -0.39
N SER A 167 3.90 -6.06 -0.52
CA SER A 167 3.96 -7.52 -0.66
C SER A 167 3.42 -7.95 -2.03
N PHE A 168 3.20 -9.25 -2.23
CA PHE A 168 2.49 -9.72 -3.42
C PHE A 168 1.02 -9.29 -3.45
N ASP A 169 0.37 -9.12 -2.29
CA ASP A 169 -1.08 -8.98 -2.16
C ASP A 169 -1.54 -7.60 -1.69
N VAL A 170 -0.68 -6.86 -1.03
CA VAL A 170 -1.02 -5.59 -0.39
C VAL A 170 0.13 -4.61 -0.42
N THR A 171 -0.21 -3.33 -0.62
CA THR A 171 0.64 -2.18 -0.34
C THR A 171 0.01 -1.42 0.83
N CYS A 172 0.77 -1.17 1.88
CA CYS A 172 0.26 -0.60 3.12
C CYS A 172 1.13 0.55 3.60
N TYR A 173 0.50 1.63 4.01
CA TYR A 173 1.11 2.85 4.55
C TYR A 173 0.74 2.99 6.01
N THR A 174 1.72 3.30 6.86
CA THR A 174 1.54 3.29 8.32
C THR A 174 2.18 4.51 8.99
N GLU A 175 1.49 5.05 9.98
CA GLU A 175 1.99 6.09 10.87
C GLU A 175 1.40 5.91 12.27
N ASP A 176 2.12 6.40 13.28
CA ASP A 176 1.61 6.59 14.63
C ASP A 176 1.51 8.10 14.90
N ILE A 177 0.29 8.60 15.14
CA ILE A 177 -0.01 10.03 15.26
C ILE A 177 -0.60 10.38 16.64
N PRO A 178 -0.42 11.62 17.14
CA PRO A 178 -1.18 12.11 18.29
C PRO A 178 -2.69 12.11 18.00
N SER A 179 -3.51 11.70 18.98
CA SER A 179 -4.98 11.56 18.82
C SER A 179 -5.68 12.85 18.37
N ASN A 180 -5.15 14.01 18.76
CA ASN A 180 -5.70 15.31 18.37
C ASN A 180 -5.31 15.76 16.95
N GLN A 181 -4.53 14.96 16.20
CA GLN A 181 -4.08 15.28 14.85
C GLN A 181 -4.80 14.51 13.74
N ILE A 182 -5.83 13.76 14.08
CA ILE A 182 -6.54 12.91 13.12
C ILE A 182 -7.14 13.71 11.94
N ASP A 183 -7.64 14.91 12.16
CA ASP A 183 -8.21 15.75 11.10
C ASP A 183 -7.11 16.21 10.11
N ASN A 184 -5.95 16.62 10.61
CA ASN A 184 -4.79 16.96 9.78
C ASN A 184 -4.24 15.75 9.03
N TRP A 185 -4.10 14.62 9.70
CA TRP A 185 -3.68 13.36 9.08
C TRP A 185 -4.65 12.94 7.97
N ALA A 186 -5.94 12.90 8.24
CA ALA A 186 -6.95 12.50 7.27
C ALA A 186 -6.96 13.41 6.04
N LYS A 187 -6.78 14.72 6.23
CA LYS A 187 -6.69 15.70 5.14
C LYS A 187 -5.46 15.45 4.26
N ILE A 188 -4.29 15.24 4.86
CA ILE A 188 -3.03 14.99 4.12
C ILE A 188 -3.14 13.66 3.36
N GLN A 189 -3.62 12.60 4.03
CA GLN A 189 -3.72 11.28 3.42
C GLN A 189 -4.76 11.24 2.29
N ALA A 190 -5.94 11.84 2.47
CA ALA A 190 -6.95 11.88 1.42
C ALA A 190 -6.42 12.56 0.16
N ASP A 191 -5.75 13.71 0.29
CA ASP A 191 -5.12 14.39 -0.84
C ASP A 191 -4.03 13.52 -1.49
N ARG A 192 -3.19 12.86 -0.69
CA ARG A 192 -2.13 11.95 -1.16
C ARG A 192 -2.69 10.77 -1.96
N PHE A 193 -3.79 10.18 -1.52
CA PHE A 193 -4.41 9.03 -2.18
C PHE A 193 -5.30 9.41 -3.38
N GLU A 194 -5.77 10.64 -3.47
CA GLU A 194 -6.63 11.13 -4.56
C GLU A 194 -5.84 11.87 -5.64
N ASN A 195 -4.84 12.66 -5.26
CA ASN A 195 -4.17 13.63 -6.14
C ASN A 195 -2.66 13.39 -6.26
N ASN A 196 -2.20 12.14 -6.12
CA ASN A 196 -0.78 11.82 -6.24
C ASN A 196 -0.21 12.28 -7.59
N VAL A 197 0.98 12.88 -7.54
CA VAL A 197 1.75 13.31 -8.71
C VAL A 197 3.04 12.50 -8.80
N ILE A 198 3.26 11.85 -9.94
CA ILE A 198 4.51 11.15 -10.22
C ILE A 198 5.63 12.19 -10.39
N ARG A 199 6.40 12.38 -9.34
CA ARG A 199 7.50 13.36 -9.23
C ARG A 199 8.79 12.68 -8.83
N GLY A 200 9.92 13.20 -9.30
CA GLY A 200 11.23 12.61 -8.98
C GLY A 200 11.42 11.18 -9.51
N PHE A 201 10.68 10.80 -10.56
CA PHE A 201 10.67 9.46 -11.11
C PHE A 201 12.07 8.95 -11.46
N HIS A 202 12.85 9.74 -12.17
CA HIS A 202 14.20 9.37 -12.58
C HIS A 202 15.11 9.04 -11.39
N THR A 203 15.13 9.91 -10.38
CA THR A 203 15.97 9.75 -9.18
C THR A 203 15.51 8.56 -8.34
N GLU A 204 14.19 8.37 -8.21
CA GLU A 204 13.65 7.26 -7.43
C GLU A 204 13.88 5.90 -8.11
N LEU A 205 13.94 5.89 -9.44
CA LEU A 205 14.28 4.71 -10.20
C LEU A 205 15.66 4.17 -9.81
N GLU A 206 16.64 5.05 -9.63
CA GLU A 206 18.00 4.66 -9.20
C GLU A 206 17.96 4.03 -7.80
N THR A 207 17.19 4.60 -6.88
CA THR A 207 17.02 4.05 -5.52
C THR A 207 16.43 2.63 -5.56
N VAL A 208 15.33 2.44 -6.27
CA VAL A 208 14.66 1.12 -6.38
C VAL A 208 15.57 0.10 -7.10
N TYR A 209 16.32 0.55 -8.10
CA TYR A 209 17.28 -0.31 -8.80
C TYR A 209 18.42 -0.78 -7.87
N GLU A 210 18.95 0.12 -7.03
CA GLU A 210 19.97 -0.24 -6.04
C GLU A 210 19.40 -1.15 -4.93
N GLU A 211 18.16 -0.95 -4.49
CA GLU A 211 17.49 -1.88 -3.58
C GLU A 211 17.35 -3.28 -4.18
N LYS A 212 17.00 -3.37 -5.47
CA LYS A 212 17.00 -4.65 -6.18
C LYS A 212 18.40 -5.28 -6.20
N ASN A 213 19.43 -4.51 -6.52
CA ASN A 213 20.82 -4.99 -6.53
C ASN A 213 21.23 -5.52 -5.14
N MET A 214 20.94 -4.76 -4.07
CA MET A 214 21.22 -5.21 -2.70
C MET A 214 20.45 -6.49 -2.35
N SER A 215 19.21 -6.63 -2.80
CA SER A 215 18.41 -7.84 -2.56
C SER A 215 19.03 -9.10 -3.17
N LEU A 216 19.71 -8.96 -4.31
CA LEU A 216 20.39 -10.06 -5.01
C LEU A 216 21.67 -10.54 -4.28
N THR A 217 22.19 -9.76 -3.33
CA THR A 217 23.31 -10.18 -2.48
C THR A 217 22.89 -11.01 -1.26
N GLN A 218 21.59 -11.08 -0.96
CA GLN A 218 21.04 -11.77 0.21
C GLN A 218 20.63 -13.20 -0.15
N ASP A 219 21.29 -14.20 0.40
CA ASP A 219 20.98 -15.61 0.12
C ASP A 219 19.55 -16.01 0.49
N PRO A 220 18.98 -15.60 1.65
CA PRO A 220 17.59 -15.91 1.96
C PRO A 220 16.60 -15.39 0.91
N ARG A 221 16.89 -14.24 0.29
CA ARG A 221 16.07 -13.67 -0.78
C ARG A 221 16.14 -14.53 -2.05
N LYS A 222 17.34 -14.92 -2.47
CA LYS A 222 17.55 -15.80 -3.62
C LYS A 222 16.85 -17.16 -3.44
N VAL A 223 16.98 -17.74 -2.24
CA VAL A 223 16.32 -19.01 -1.88
C VAL A 223 14.81 -18.85 -1.95
N SER A 224 14.25 -17.78 -1.38
CA SER A 224 12.81 -17.52 -1.38
C SER A 224 12.26 -17.35 -2.82
N GLU A 225 12.92 -16.56 -3.65
CA GLU A 225 12.51 -16.35 -5.05
C GLU A 225 12.59 -17.66 -5.84
N THR A 226 13.67 -18.44 -5.68
CA THR A 226 13.83 -19.76 -6.33
C THR A 226 12.77 -20.77 -5.87
N MET A 227 12.47 -20.79 -4.57
CA MET A 227 11.43 -21.64 -3.99
C MET A 227 10.05 -21.28 -4.54
N LEU A 228 9.69 -19.99 -4.56
CA LEU A 228 8.41 -19.54 -5.08
C LEU A 228 8.26 -19.85 -6.57
N ALA A 229 9.31 -19.68 -7.37
CA ALA A 229 9.31 -20.05 -8.78
C ALA A 229 9.08 -21.57 -9.01
N ALA A 230 9.62 -22.40 -8.12
CA ALA A 230 9.40 -23.85 -8.18
C ALA A 230 7.99 -24.25 -7.73
N LEU A 231 7.44 -23.59 -6.70
CA LEU A 231 6.11 -23.87 -6.16
C LEU A 231 4.99 -23.33 -7.05
N PHE A 232 5.20 -22.19 -7.71
CA PHE A 232 4.17 -21.42 -8.43
C PHE A 232 4.60 -21.06 -9.85
N PRO A 233 4.87 -22.02 -10.74
CA PRO A 233 5.38 -21.78 -12.09
C PRO A 233 4.41 -21.02 -13.02
N HIS A 234 3.12 -20.91 -12.65
CA HIS A 234 2.10 -20.21 -13.44
C HIS A 234 1.44 -19.06 -12.69
N HIS A 235 1.59 -19.00 -11.37
CA HIS A 235 1.04 -17.93 -10.55
C HIS A 235 2.04 -16.77 -10.43
N PRO A 236 1.60 -15.51 -10.37
CA PRO A 236 2.48 -14.34 -10.17
C PRO A 236 3.40 -14.45 -8.94
N TYR A 237 3.07 -15.23 -7.93
CA TYR A 237 3.97 -15.49 -6.79
C TYR A 237 5.31 -16.11 -7.19
N GLY A 238 5.34 -16.87 -8.27
CA GLY A 238 6.57 -17.52 -8.76
C GLY A 238 7.08 -16.97 -10.07
N THR A 239 6.24 -16.27 -10.86
CA THR A 239 6.64 -15.69 -12.15
C THR A 239 7.06 -14.22 -12.06
N GLN A 240 6.80 -13.57 -10.92
CA GLN A 240 7.14 -12.18 -10.66
C GLN A 240 7.83 -12.07 -9.29
N THR A 241 8.56 -10.97 -9.08
CA THR A 241 9.09 -10.61 -7.75
C THR A 241 8.57 -9.24 -7.36
N VAL A 242 8.40 -8.98 -6.06
CA VAL A 242 7.88 -7.69 -5.57
C VAL A 242 8.76 -6.51 -5.99
N LEU A 243 10.09 -6.71 -6.04
CA LEU A 243 11.05 -5.70 -6.48
C LEU A 243 11.21 -5.63 -8.00
N GLY A 244 10.54 -6.51 -8.75
CA GLY A 244 10.70 -6.61 -10.20
C GLY A 244 12.02 -7.25 -10.65
N THR A 245 12.23 -7.25 -11.96
CA THR A 245 13.50 -7.65 -12.58
C THR A 245 14.39 -6.44 -12.85
N GLN A 246 15.70 -6.65 -12.94
CA GLN A 246 16.61 -5.58 -13.35
C GLN A 246 16.30 -5.04 -14.76
N ASP A 247 15.83 -5.90 -15.67
CA ASP A 247 15.50 -5.51 -17.03
C ASP A 247 14.23 -4.67 -17.09
N ASP A 248 13.21 -4.99 -16.31
CA ASP A 248 11.99 -4.18 -16.20
C ASP A 248 12.31 -2.81 -15.58
N LEU A 249 13.13 -2.77 -14.54
CA LEU A 249 13.55 -1.52 -13.91
C LEU A 249 14.42 -0.64 -14.82
N LYS A 250 15.20 -1.23 -15.75
CA LYS A 250 15.91 -0.47 -16.79
C LYS A 250 15.01 0.07 -17.90
N ASN A 251 13.76 -0.39 -17.96
CA ASN A 251 12.81 -0.04 -19.01
C ASN A 251 11.43 0.36 -18.44
N PRO A 252 11.37 1.29 -17.48
CA PRO A 252 10.17 1.63 -16.75
C PRO A 252 9.13 2.37 -17.61
N SER A 253 7.86 2.35 -17.17
CA SER A 253 6.75 3.08 -17.80
C SER A 253 6.01 3.93 -16.79
N ILE A 254 6.07 5.24 -16.96
CA ILE A 254 5.27 6.19 -16.18
C ILE A 254 3.77 6.01 -16.50
N THR A 255 3.45 5.74 -17.76
CA THR A 255 2.06 5.47 -18.17
C THR A 255 1.49 4.23 -17.47
N ASN A 256 2.26 3.14 -17.38
CA ASN A 256 1.82 1.95 -16.64
C ASN A 256 1.62 2.24 -15.16
N ILE A 257 2.50 3.02 -14.53
CA ILE A 257 2.36 3.44 -13.12
C ILE A 257 1.10 4.29 -12.92
N LYS A 258 0.84 5.27 -13.79
CA LYS A 258 -0.39 6.07 -13.74
C LYS A 258 -1.65 5.22 -13.92
N ASN A 259 -1.61 4.23 -14.82
CA ASN A 259 -2.72 3.30 -15.02
C ASN A 259 -2.92 2.38 -13.80
N TYR A 260 -1.83 1.91 -13.20
CA TYR A 260 -1.86 1.11 -11.97
C TYR A 260 -2.50 1.89 -10.82
N TYR A 261 -2.06 3.13 -10.59
CA TYR A 261 -2.64 4.02 -9.59
C TYR A 261 -4.14 4.21 -9.80
N LYS A 262 -4.55 4.65 -10.99
CA LYS A 262 -5.96 4.87 -11.32
C LYS A 262 -6.84 3.62 -11.20
N THR A 263 -6.25 2.45 -11.41
CA THR A 263 -6.99 1.17 -11.36
C THR A 263 -7.19 0.69 -9.94
N TRP A 264 -6.14 0.74 -9.10
CA TRP A 264 -6.09 0.02 -7.85
C TRP A 264 -6.18 0.89 -6.60
N TYR A 265 -5.74 2.17 -6.65
CA TYR A 265 -5.77 3.10 -5.51
C TYR A 265 -7.12 3.83 -5.46
N VAL A 266 -8.16 3.06 -5.25
CA VAL A 266 -9.57 3.48 -5.26
C VAL A 266 -10.27 2.99 -4.01
N PRO A 267 -11.27 3.73 -3.46
CA PRO A 267 -11.82 3.45 -2.14
C PRO A 267 -12.39 2.03 -1.99
N ASN A 268 -13.03 1.49 -3.02
CA ASN A 268 -13.57 0.11 -2.98
C ASN A 268 -12.48 -1.00 -3.10
N ASN A 269 -11.21 -0.63 -3.16
CA ASN A 269 -10.06 -1.53 -3.08
C ASN A 269 -9.12 -1.19 -1.91
N MET A 270 -9.55 -0.30 -1.02
CA MET A 270 -8.75 0.19 0.11
C MET A 270 -9.44 -0.09 1.44
N ALA A 271 -8.62 -0.12 2.49
CA ALA A 271 -9.07 -0.15 3.86
C ALA A 271 -8.25 0.81 4.72
N ILE A 272 -8.90 1.52 5.64
CA ILE A 272 -8.27 2.32 6.69
C ILE A 272 -8.47 1.60 8.01
N CYS A 273 -7.38 1.30 8.72
CA CYS A 273 -7.42 0.69 10.05
C CYS A 273 -6.82 1.66 11.05
N LEU A 274 -7.58 2.01 12.08
CA LEU A 274 -7.18 2.94 13.13
C LEU A 274 -7.32 2.26 14.49
N SER A 275 -6.25 2.29 15.28
CA SER A 275 -6.25 1.76 16.64
C SER A 275 -5.65 2.79 17.59
N GLY A 276 -6.40 3.20 18.63
CA GLY A 276 -5.91 4.18 19.58
C GLY A 276 -6.98 4.92 20.37
N ASP A 277 -6.62 6.11 20.86
CA ASP A 277 -7.51 6.92 21.70
C ASP A 277 -8.35 7.87 20.84
N PHE A 278 -9.58 7.49 20.59
CA PHE A 278 -10.58 8.28 19.88
C PHE A 278 -12.02 7.86 20.22
N ASN A 279 -12.98 8.71 19.83
CA ASN A 279 -14.41 8.37 19.76
C ASN A 279 -14.72 7.78 18.37
N PRO A 280 -15.19 6.52 18.26
CA PRO A 280 -15.44 5.89 16.96
C PRO A 280 -16.48 6.60 16.07
N ASP A 281 -17.50 7.21 16.69
CA ASP A 281 -18.58 7.86 15.94
C ASP A 281 -18.11 9.21 15.34
N GLU A 282 -17.20 9.91 16.02
CA GLU A 282 -16.51 11.11 15.50
C GLU A 282 -15.47 10.72 14.47
N MET A 283 -14.73 9.63 14.72
CA MET A 283 -13.68 9.12 13.84
C MET A 283 -14.22 8.77 12.47
N ILE A 284 -15.31 7.98 12.40
CA ILE A 284 -15.88 7.58 11.10
C ILE A 284 -16.41 8.80 10.33
N ALA A 285 -16.97 9.79 11.02
CA ALA A 285 -17.39 11.03 10.40
C ALA A 285 -16.22 11.83 9.83
N THR A 286 -15.08 11.85 10.52
CA THR A 286 -13.85 12.49 10.04
C THR A 286 -13.31 11.76 8.80
N ILE A 287 -13.28 10.43 8.80
CA ILE A 287 -12.84 9.66 7.63
C ILE A 287 -13.77 9.89 6.44
N ASP A 288 -15.10 9.83 6.65
CA ASP A 288 -16.07 10.07 5.57
C ASP A 288 -15.98 11.51 5.00
N LYS A 289 -15.71 12.51 5.84
CA LYS A 289 -15.50 13.91 5.43
C LYS A 289 -14.39 14.05 4.39
N TYR A 290 -13.27 13.31 4.55
CA TYR A 290 -12.08 13.47 3.70
C TYR A 290 -11.99 12.44 2.58
N PHE A 291 -12.43 11.22 2.82
CA PHE A 291 -12.31 10.10 1.86
C PHE A 291 -13.65 9.75 1.17
N GLY A 292 -14.77 10.27 1.65
CA GLY A 292 -16.11 9.87 1.17
C GLY A 292 -16.39 10.23 -0.28
N ASP A 293 -15.79 11.31 -0.79
CA ASP A 293 -15.97 11.78 -2.17
C ASP A 293 -15.06 11.10 -3.19
N MET A 294 -14.06 10.32 -2.75
CA MET A 294 -13.17 9.56 -3.64
C MET A 294 -13.99 8.60 -4.52
N LYS A 295 -13.64 8.52 -5.79
CA LYS A 295 -14.41 7.75 -6.78
C LYS A 295 -14.00 6.28 -6.78
N PRO A 296 -14.95 5.34 -6.61
CA PRO A 296 -14.67 3.92 -6.72
C PRO A 296 -14.44 3.50 -8.18
N ASN A 297 -13.70 2.40 -8.36
CA ASN A 297 -13.59 1.72 -9.65
C ASN A 297 -14.57 0.52 -9.69
N PRO A 298 -15.70 0.59 -10.40
CA PRO A 298 -16.64 -0.53 -10.50
C PRO A 298 -16.08 -1.72 -11.29
N ASN A 299 -14.99 -1.49 -12.05
CA ASN A 299 -14.38 -2.48 -12.93
C ASN A 299 -12.99 -2.92 -12.42
N LEU A 300 -12.86 -3.16 -11.13
CA LEU A 300 -11.62 -3.71 -10.57
C LEU A 300 -11.25 -5.02 -11.27
N PRO A 301 -10.04 -5.14 -11.82
CA PRO A 301 -9.61 -6.37 -12.48
C PRO A 301 -9.58 -7.53 -11.49
N LYS A 302 -10.01 -8.70 -11.93
CA LYS A 302 -9.85 -9.95 -11.20
C LYS A 302 -8.65 -10.69 -11.75
N LEU A 303 -7.71 -11.02 -10.87
CA LEU A 303 -6.59 -11.86 -11.25
C LEU A 303 -7.12 -13.25 -11.68
N THR A 304 -6.86 -13.60 -12.93
CA THR A 304 -7.15 -14.93 -13.46
C THR A 304 -5.83 -15.66 -13.64
N VAL A 305 -5.65 -16.74 -12.89
CA VAL A 305 -4.42 -17.52 -12.91
C VAL A 305 -4.75 -18.94 -13.35
N LYS A 306 -3.88 -19.51 -14.19
CA LYS A 306 -3.96 -20.93 -14.52
C LYS A 306 -3.73 -21.74 -13.24
N PRO A 307 -4.59 -22.73 -12.93
CA PRO A 307 -4.38 -23.60 -11.79
C PRO A 307 -3.02 -24.31 -11.86
N GLU A 308 -2.35 -24.35 -10.74
CA GLU A 308 -1.10 -25.07 -10.61
C GLU A 308 -1.34 -26.58 -10.57
N THR A 309 -0.53 -27.34 -11.30
CA THR A 309 -0.59 -28.80 -11.25
C THR A 309 -0.04 -29.33 -9.93
N PRO A 310 -0.57 -30.45 -9.39
CA PRO A 310 0.00 -31.10 -8.20
C PRO A 310 1.49 -31.42 -8.40
N ILE A 311 2.27 -31.20 -7.35
CA ILE A 311 3.68 -31.61 -7.29
C ILE A 311 3.70 -33.05 -6.79
N THR A 312 4.06 -33.99 -7.65
CA THR A 312 4.05 -35.43 -7.34
C THR A 312 5.43 -35.98 -7.04
N GLU A 313 6.47 -35.27 -7.45
CA GLU A 313 7.88 -35.64 -7.22
C GLU A 313 8.64 -34.43 -6.63
N PRO A 314 9.68 -34.66 -5.80
CA PRO A 314 10.49 -33.58 -5.26
C PRO A 314 11.15 -32.74 -6.35
N ILE A 315 11.02 -31.43 -6.24
CA ILE A 315 11.71 -30.46 -7.09
C ILE A 315 12.93 -29.94 -6.29
N VAL A 316 14.13 -30.33 -6.70
CA VAL A 316 15.35 -29.90 -6.05
C VAL A 316 15.91 -28.66 -6.77
N ARG A 317 16.34 -27.66 -6.00
CA ARG A 317 17.02 -26.46 -6.48
C ARG A 317 18.22 -26.20 -5.57
N GLU A 318 19.31 -25.72 -6.15
CA GLU A 318 20.49 -25.28 -5.43
C GLU A 318 20.67 -23.77 -5.66
N VAL A 319 20.95 -23.05 -4.57
CA VAL A 319 21.23 -21.60 -4.59
C VAL A 319 22.60 -21.41 -3.97
N LEU A 320 23.52 -20.84 -4.74
CA LEU A 320 24.87 -20.54 -4.26
C LEU A 320 24.94 -19.14 -3.64
N GLY A 321 25.59 -19.06 -2.51
CA GLY A 321 25.81 -17.81 -1.78
C GLY A 321 26.90 -17.92 -0.71
N PRO A 322 27.27 -16.81 -0.06
CA PRO A 322 28.30 -16.76 0.98
C PRO A 322 27.82 -17.23 2.37
N ASP A 323 26.50 -17.37 2.59
CA ASP A 323 25.96 -17.74 3.90
C ASP A 323 26.21 -19.22 4.21
N ALA A 324 26.04 -19.60 5.48
CA ALA A 324 26.14 -20.98 5.91
C ALA A 324 25.11 -21.87 5.19
N GLU A 325 25.52 -23.12 4.91
CA GLU A 325 24.64 -24.09 4.24
C GLU A 325 23.31 -24.27 4.98
N SER A 326 22.23 -24.26 4.22
CA SER A 326 20.85 -24.44 4.74
C SER A 326 20.04 -25.34 3.82
N VAL A 327 19.02 -25.97 4.37
CA VAL A 327 18.02 -26.76 3.63
C VAL A 327 16.63 -26.21 3.91
N THR A 328 15.94 -25.79 2.86
CA THR A 328 14.55 -25.35 2.92
C THR A 328 13.65 -26.41 2.29
N LEU A 329 12.66 -26.89 3.05
CA LEU A 329 11.61 -27.80 2.57
C LEU A 329 10.31 -27.03 2.46
N ALA A 330 9.64 -27.12 1.32
CA ALA A 330 8.41 -26.36 1.07
C ALA A 330 7.33 -27.22 0.40
N TRP A 331 6.09 -26.96 0.77
CA TRP A 331 4.89 -27.59 0.22
C TRP A 331 3.86 -26.53 -0.14
N ARG A 332 3.10 -26.78 -1.17
CA ARG A 332 1.99 -25.92 -1.59
C ARG A 332 0.67 -26.49 -1.08
N PHE A 333 -0.13 -25.63 -0.46
CA PHE A 333 -1.46 -25.92 0.05
C PHE A 333 -2.49 -24.94 -0.54
N PRO A 334 -3.81 -25.20 -0.37
CA PRO A 334 -4.83 -24.21 -0.66
C PRO A 334 -4.62 -22.92 0.12
N GLY A 335 -5.14 -21.79 -0.40
CA GLY A 335 -4.94 -20.47 0.18
C GLY A 335 -5.51 -20.31 1.60
N SER A 336 -5.14 -19.23 2.28
CA SER A 336 -5.49 -18.94 3.69
C SER A 336 -7.00 -18.84 3.98
N ALA A 337 -7.84 -18.70 2.96
CA ALA A 337 -9.30 -18.76 3.10
C ALA A 337 -9.88 -20.18 3.06
N SER A 338 -9.03 -21.21 2.88
CA SER A 338 -9.45 -22.60 2.84
C SER A 338 -9.66 -23.17 4.24
N LYS A 339 -10.43 -24.27 4.32
CA LYS A 339 -10.67 -24.98 5.59
C LYS A 339 -9.39 -25.64 6.15
N GLU A 340 -8.44 -25.94 5.28
CA GLU A 340 -7.17 -26.56 5.63
C GLU A 340 -6.23 -25.61 6.38
N TYR A 341 -6.43 -24.30 6.26
CA TYR A 341 -5.52 -23.29 6.81
C TYR A 341 -5.35 -23.42 8.33
N GLU A 342 -6.45 -23.54 9.09
CA GLU A 342 -6.39 -23.70 10.55
C GLU A 342 -5.66 -24.99 10.96
N THR A 343 -5.89 -26.08 10.24
CA THR A 343 -5.19 -27.34 10.47
C THR A 343 -3.70 -27.20 10.21
N LEU A 344 -3.31 -26.50 9.14
CA LEU A 344 -1.91 -26.23 8.81
C LEU A 344 -1.22 -25.35 9.85
N GLN A 345 -1.93 -24.37 10.42
CA GLN A 345 -1.40 -23.59 11.56
C GLN A 345 -1.08 -24.47 12.77
N ILE A 346 -1.97 -25.41 13.11
CA ILE A 346 -1.72 -26.36 14.20
C ILE A 346 -0.54 -27.28 13.87
N VAL A 347 -0.46 -27.80 12.66
CA VAL A 347 0.69 -28.61 12.20
C VAL A 347 1.99 -27.84 12.32
N SER A 348 2.01 -26.57 11.89
CA SER A 348 3.19 -25.70 12.02
C SER A 348 3.62 -25.54 13.48
N GLN A 349 2.67 -25.32 14.41
CA GLN A 349 2.97 -25.23 15.85
C GLN A 349 3.46 -26.55 16.45
N ILE A 350 3.00 -27.69 15.97
CA ILE A 350 3.51 -29.02 16.38
C ILE A 350 4.94 -29.22 15.85
N MET A 351 5.24 -28.76 14.67
CA MET A 351 6.57 -28.88 14.07
C MET A 351 7.57 -27.95 14.76
N ASN A 352 7.25 -26.68 14.90
CA ASN A 352 8.13 -25.66 15.49
C ASN A 352 7.29 -24.58 16.19
N ASN A 353 7.47 -24.41 17.50
CA ASN A 353 6.84 -23.35 18.29
C ASN A 353 7.84 -22.56 19.16
N GLY A 354 9.14 -22.77 18.92
CA GLY A 354 10.23 -22.13 19.66
C GLY A 354 10.49 -22.69 21.05
N LYS A 355 9.79 -23.77 21.46
CA LYS A 355 9.91 -24.36 22.82
C LYS A 355 9.94 -25.89 22.82
N ALA A 356 8.91 -26.51 22.30
CA ALA A 356 8.64 -27.93 22.43
C ALA A 356 8.08 -28.58 21.14
N GLY A 357 8.19 -27.91 19.99
CA GLY A 357 7.88 -28.50 18.71
C GLY A 357 8.84 -29.63 18.37
N LEU A 358 8.47 -30.45 17.40
CA LEU A 358 9.29 -31.61 17.00
C LEU A 358 10.70 -31.19 16.54
N MET A 359 10.80 -30.08 15.80
CA MET A 359 12.09 -29.53 15.38
C MET A 359 12.85 -28.92 16.56
N ASP A 360 12.15 -28.24 17.46
CA ASP A 360 12.77 -27.67 18.67
C ASP A 360 13.45 -28.75 19.50
N ILE A 361 12.75 -29.86 19.78
CA ILE A 361 13.24 -30.94 20.65
C ILE A 361 14.32 -31.77 19.95
N ASN A 362 14.13 -32.10 18.66
CA ASN A 362 14.95 -33.08 17.97
C ASN A 362 16.15 -32.48 17.23
N LEU A 363 16.11 -31.18 16.90
CA LEU A 363 17.15 -30.49 16.17
C LEU A 363 17.82 -29.40 17.01
N ASN A 364 17.04 -28.39 17.45
CA ASN A 364 17.56 -27.21 18.12
C ASN A 364 18.15 -27.55 19.51
N GLN A 365 17.38 -28.20 20.39
CA GLN A 365 17.83 -28.54 21.74
C GLN A 365 18.98 -29.58 21.73
N GLN A 366 19.02 -30.44 20.71
CA GLN A 366 20.11 -31.39 20.52
C GLN A 366 21.32 -30.81 19.78
N GLN A 367 21.27 -29.51 19.42
CA GLN A 367 22.34 -28.81 18.70
C GLN A 367 22.79 -29.51 17.41
N LYS A 368 21.87 -30.17 16.71
CA LYS A 368 22.15 -30.84 15.44
C LYS A 368 22.26 -29.88 14.26
N VAL A 369 21.62 -28.72 14.39
CA VAL A 369 21.60 -27.61 13.43
C VAL A 369 21.79 -26.29 14.17
N LEU A 370 22.18 -25.24 13.45
CA LEU A 370 22.29 -23.88 14.02
C LEU A 370 20.93 -23.27 14.36
N GLY A 371 19.89 -23.71 13.65
CA GLY A 371 18.51 -23.31 13.86
C GLY A 371 17.59 -24.08 12.91
N ALA A 372 16.37 -24.35 13.38
CA ALA A 372 15.32 -25.02 12.57
C ALA A 372 13.97 -24.35 12.86
#